data_7cf1a5d5973377131aee9fe2d33c0767
#
_entry.id   7cf1a5d5973377131aee9fe2d33c0767
#
_cell.length_a   1.000
_cell.length_b   1.000
_cell.length_c   1.000
_cell.angle_alpha   90.00
_cell.angle_beta   90.00
_cell.angle_gamma   90.00
#
_symmetry.space_group_name_H-M   'P 1'
#
loop_
_entity.id
_entity.type
_entity.pdbx_description
1 polymer ?
#
loop_
_entity_poly.entity_id
_entity_poly.type
_entity_poly.pdbx_seq_one_letter_code
_entity_poly.pdbx_strand_id
1 'polypeptide(L)'
;RLWRVTGVQTCALPIYFLLQRMGRKMNQKKKIENYQQIAMGTGLRYDETNDLFHGERDGFDFIVYAPDARYPYMMVLHTAAKSADGSTFDKQAVKGFQKSSKKIASFGQKNLDIRVSLKAQSNAEKCKDTLNEALAATTTFLRTNSYSPCCDLCGQNVETGAFRMGGEYYHLCPDCETKMRSDIAMKTQQKAQKKENIVGGIVGALLGSLLGMLSVLILSQLGYVAALSGVIMAVCVLKGYEMLGGKLTKKAVVISAVIMILMTYFADRVDWAIILFNQGGGAEAGYSLFECYRLIPAALSAEIIDMGSYIGNLVLQYLFVALGAIPTVIGKMKEKKEEGIIVRLN
;
A
#
# COMPACT_ATOMS: atom_id res chain seq x y z
N ARG A 1 45.91 1.17 -19.95
CA ARG A 1 44.58 0.99 -20.58
C ARG A 1 43.53 1.45 -19.57
N LEU A 2 43.10 2.70 -19.70
CA LEU A 2 42.05 3.31 -18.91
C LEU A 2 40.72 2.62 -19.22
N TRP A 3 40.14 1.94 -18.24
CA TRP A 3 38.77 1.45 -18.30
C TRP A 3 37.84 2.64 -18.06
N ARG A 4 37.12 3.08 -19.09
CA ARG A 4 35.97 3.97 -18.89
C ARG A 4 34.93 3.23 -18.07
N VAL A 5 34.60 3.73 -16.90
CA VAL A 5 33.50 3.23 -16.08
C VAL A 5 32.20 3.69 -16.74
N THR A 6 31.66 2.86 -17.63
CA THR A 6 30.32 3.06 -18.23
C THR A 6 29.29 2.46 -17.28
N GLY A 7 28.88 3.24 -16.29
CA GLY A 7 27.88 2.85 -15.27
C GLY A 7 26.43 2.84 -15.76
N VAL A 8 26.19 2.69 -17.07
CA VAL A 8 24.82 2.55 -17.60
C VAL A 8 24.55 1.07 -17.88
N GLN A 9 24.33 0.28 -16.84
CA GLN A 9 23.66 -1.00 -17.00
C GLN A 9 22.15 -0.75 -17.12
N THR A 10 21.71 -0.81 -18.34
CA THR A 10 20.36 -1.10 -18.88
C THR A 10 19.25 -1.39 -17.84
N CYS A 11 18.77 -0.33 -17.16
CA CYS A 11 17.50 -0.35 -16.40
C CYS A 11 16.26 -0.10 -17.26
N ALA A 12 16.33 -0.26 -18.59
CA ALA A 12 15.18 -0.05 -19.49
C ALA A 12 14.12 -1.16 -19.41
N LEU A 13 14.52 -2.39 -19.10
CA LEU A 13 13.60 -3.53 -19.01
C LEU A 13 12.54 -3.44 -17.90
N PRO A 14 12.84 -2.97 -16.67
CA PRO A 14 11.81 -2.88 -15.63
C PRO A 14 10.78 -1.78 -15.89
N ILE A 15 11.15 -0.69 -16.56
CA ILE A 15 10.22 0.42 -16.89
C ILE A 15 9.20 -0.04 -17.93
N TYR A 16 9.62 -0.78 -18.93
CA TYR A 16 8.71 -1.36 -19.94
C TYR A 16 7.73 -2.34 -19.29
N PHE A 17 8.17 -3.16 -18.33
CA PHE A 17 7.32 -4.08 -17.56
C PHE A 17 6.37 -3.34 -16.60
N LEU A 18 6.82 -2.23 -15.99
CA LEU A 18 5.98 -1.37 -15.12
C LEU A 18 4.93 -0.61 -15.95
N LEU A 19 5.29 -0.09 -17.11
CA LEU A 19 4.37 0.59 -18.02
C LEU A 19 3.38 -0.39 -18.68
N GLN A 20 3.79 -1.62 -18.97
CA GLN A 20 2.90 -2.67 -19.49
C GLN A 20 1.94 -3.20 -18.41
N ARG A 21 2.32 -3.12 -17.10
CA ARG A 21 1.46 -3.43 -15.96
C ARG A 21 0.51 -2.30 -15.57
N MET A 22 0.62 -1.11 -16.15
CA MET A 22 -0.40 -0.06 -16.04
C MET A 22 -1.61 -0.47 -16.89
N GLY A 23 -2.36 -1.45 -16.39
CA GLY A 23 -3.62 -1.88 -16.99
C GLY A 23 -4.49 -0.65 -17.27
N ARG A 24 -5.05 -0.54 -18.48
CA ARG A 24 -5.98 0.53 -18.84
C ARG A 24 -7.09 0.54 -17.79
N LYS A 25 -7.19 1.64 -17.02
CA LYS A 25 -8.36 1.85 -16.15
C LYS A 25 -9.60 1.74 -17.02
N MET A 26 -10.50 0.86 -16.62
CA MET A 26 -11.80 0.73 -17.28
C MET A 26 -12.53 2.07 -17.24
N ASN A 27 -13.22 2.43 -18.33
CA ASN A 27 -14.04 3.64 -18.35
C ASN A 27 -15.08 3.57 -17.21
N GLN A 28 -15.22 4.66 -16.44
CA GLN A 28 -16.07 4.73 -15.25
C GLN A 28 -17.54 4.32 -15.58
N LYS A 29 -18.08 4.84 -16.69
CA LYS A 29 -19.46 4.50 -17.13
C LYS A 29 -19.62 2.99 -17.36
N LYS A 30 -18.70 2.38 -18.11
CA LYS A 30 -18.71 0.93 -18.38
C LYS A 30 -18.53 0.10 -17.10
N LYS A 31 -17.75 0.61 -16.13
CA LYS A 31 -17.59 -0.04 -14.83
C LYS A 31 -18.90 -0.08 -14.07
N ILE A 32 -19.59 1.04 -13.99
CA ILE A 32 -20.91 1.15 -13.32
C ILE A 32 -21.91 0.19 -13.95
N GLU A 33 -22.04 0.19 -15.28
CA GLU A 33 -22.95 -0.73 -16.00
C GLU A 33 -22.63 -2.20 -15.67
N ASN A 34 -21.36 -2.57 -15.73
CA ASN A 34 -20.92 -3.94 -15.40
C ASN A 34 -21.20 -4.32 -13.95
N TYR A 35 -20.99 -3.39 -13.01
CA TYR A 35 -21.21 -3.64 -11.59
C TYR A 35 -22.69 -3.72 -11.27
N GLN A 36 -23.54 -2.91 -11.90
CA GLN A 36 -25.00 -3.05 -11.81
C GLN A 36 -25.48 -4.42 -12.32
N GLN A 37 -24.90 -4.90 -13.42
CA GLN A 37 -25.21 -6.25 -13.94
C GLN A 37 -24.77 -7.35 -12.96
N ILE A 38 -23.62 -7.21 -12.31
CA ILE A 38 -23.16 -8.14 -11.26
C ILE A 38 -24.10 -8.10 -10.08
N ALA A 39 -24.50 -6.92 -9.61
CA ALA A 39 -25.43 -6.75 -8.50
C ALA A 39 -26.77 -7.46 -8.75
N MET A 40 -27.40 -7.20 -9.90
CA MET A 40 -28.68 -7.83 -10.27
C MET A 40 -28.58 -9.37 -10.29
N GLY A 41 -27.44 -9.92 -10.73
CA GLY A 41 -27.25 -11.36 -10.83
C GLY A 41 -26.83 -12.04 -9.52
N THR A 42 -26.40 -11.28 -8.51
CA THR A 42 -25.95 -11.83 -7.22
C THR A 42 -26.91 -11.58 -6.07
N GLY A 43 -27.91 -10.71 -6.27
CA GLY A 43 -28.82 -10.27 -5.22
C GLY A 43 -28.20 -9.28 -4.22
N LEU A 44 -26.96 -8.84 -4.46
CA LEU A 44 -26.33 -7.79 -3.67
C LEU A 44 -26.67 -6.41 -4.23
N ARG A 45 -26.63 -5.38 -3.39
CA ARG A 45 -26.77 -3.99 -3.82
C ARG A 45 -25.41 -3.43 -4.22
N TYR A 46 -25.36 -2.66 -5.30
CA TYR A 46 -24.14 -1.92 -5.67
C TYR A 46 -24.21 -0.50 -5.14
N ASP A 47 -23.30 -0.15 -4.25
CA ASP A 47 -23.07 1.22 -3.78
C ASP A 47 -22.05 1.89 -4.71
N GLU A 48 -22.56 2.73 -5.62
CA GLU A 48 -21.75 3.46 -6.60
C GLU A 48 -20.80 4.47 -5.94
N THR A 49 -21.21 5.05 -4.81
CA THR A 49 -20.42 6.06 -4.08
C THR A 49 -19.17 5.45 -3.45
N ASN A 50 -19.31 4.25 -2.89
CA ASN A 50 -18.24 3.55 -2.22
C ASN A 50 -17.56 2.48 -3.11
N ASP A 51 -18.09 2.25 -4.31
CA ASP A 51 -17.57 1.32 -5.32
C ASP A 51 -17.46 -0.12 -4.82
N LEU A 52 -18.54 -0.62 -4.18
CA LEU A 52 -18.61 -1.95 -3.58
C LEU A 52 -20.03 -2.51 -3.66
N PHE A 53 -20.16 -3.79 -3.34
CA PHE A 53 -21.44 -4.47 -3.19
C PHE A 53 -21.66 -4.82 -1.72
N HIS A 54 -22.89 -4.77 -1.26
CA HIS A 54 -23.28 -5.25 0.06
C HIS A 54 -24.68 -5.86 0.04
N GLY A 55 -24.94 -6.71 0.99
CA GLY A 55 -26.24 -7.36 1.15
C GLY A 55 -26.15 -8.68 1.90
N GLU A 56 -27.30 -9.24 2.17
CA GLU A 56 -27.43 -10.51 2.87
C GLU A 56 -27.48 -11.68 1.87
N ARG A 57 -26.84 -12.77 2.24
CA ARG A 57 -26.96 -14.06 1.55
C ARG A 57 -27.00 -15.18 2.56
N ASP A 58 -28.08 -15.98 2.53
CA ASP A 58 -28.27 -17.12 3.43
C ASP A 58 -28.05 -16.78 4.91
N GLY A 59 -28.54 -15.63 5.39
CA GLY A 59 -28.42 -15.19 6.77
C GLY A 59 -27.08 -14.57 7.16
N PHE A 60 -26.15 -14.38 6.22
CA PHE A 60 -24.89 -13.66 6.45
C PHE A 60 -24.85 -12.37 5.65
N ASP A 61 -24.45 -11.30 6.31
CA ASP A 61 -24.18 -10.03 5.65
C ASP A 61 -22.82 -10.07 4.97
N PHE A 62 -22.76 -9.57 3.73
CA PHE A 62 -21.53 -9.49 2.95
C PHE A 62 -21.26 -8.06 2.50
N ILE A 63 -19.98 -7.68 2.53
CA ILE A 63 -19.43 -6.54 1.81
C ILE A 63 -18.45 -7.10 0.78
N VAL A 64 -18.65 -6.78 -0.50
CA VAL A 64 -17.82 -7.29 -1.60
C VAL A 64 -17.20 -6.13 -2.35
N TYR A 65 -15.90 -6.12 -2.49
CA TYR A 65 -15.16 -5.03 -3.11
C TYR A 65 -13.97 -5.50 -3.94
N ALA A 66 -13.53 -4.66 -4.88
CA ALA A 66 -12.30 -4.86 -5.61
C ALA A 66 -11.15 -4.14 -4.88
N PRO A 67 -10.13 -4.85 -4.36
CA PRO A 67 -9.04 -4.23 -3.58
C PRO A 67 -8.10 -3.38 -4.44
N ASP A 68 -8.09 -3.59 -5.75
CA ASP A 68 -7.24 -2.86 -6.69
C ASP A 68 -8.04 -2.47 -7.94
N ALA A 69 -8.11 -1.16 -8.19
CA ALA A 69 -8.84 -0.60 -9.36
C ALA A 69 -8.30 -1.08 -10.72
N ARG A 70 -7.08 -1.64 -10.77
CA ARG A 70 -6.50 -2.25 -11.98
C ARG A 70 -7.13 -3.61 -12.31
N TYR A 71 -7.67 -4.28 -11.31
CA TYR A 71 -8.31 -5.58 -11.41
C TYR A 71 -9.77 -5.52 -10.95
N PRO A 72 -10.65 -4.85 -11.70
CA PRO A 72 -12.02 -4.56 -11.28
C PRO A 72 -12.89 -5.80 -11.06
N TYR A 73 -12.46 -6.95 -11.55
CA TYR A 73 -13.14 -8.24 -11.37
C TYR A 73 -12.37 -9.22 -10.46
N MET A 74 -11.43 -8.71 -9.67
CA MET A 74 -10.83 -9.43 -8.55
C MET A 74 -11.56 -8.99 -7.28
N MET A 75 -12.44 -9.84 -6.77
CA MET A 75 -13.31 -9.50 -5.65
C MET A 75 -12.82 -10.10 -4.34
N VAL A 76 -13.07 -9.39 -3.26
CA VAL A 76 -12.91 -9.85 -1.88
C VAL A 76 -14.28 -9.80 -1.22
N LEU A 77 -14.72 -10.95 -0.68
CA LEU A 77 -15.89 -11.05 0.17
C LEU A 77 -15.45 -10.82 1.61
N HIS A 78 -16.15 -9.95 2.31
CA HIS A 78 -15.99 -9.68 3.73
C HIS A 78 -17.31 -10.01 4.43
N THR A 79 -17.24 -10.76 5.53
CA THR A 79 -18.37 -11.04 6.41
C THR A 79 -17.89 -11.19 7.85
N ALA A 80 -18.75 -10.92 8.81
CA ALA A 80 -18.47 -11.12 10.22
C ALA A 80 -19.23 -12.37 10.74
N ALA A 81 -18.49 -13.31 11.28
CA ALA A 81 -19.09 -14.49 11.84
C ALA A 81 -18.29 -15.08 13.01
N LYS A 82 -19.00 -15.72 13.93
CA LYS A 82 -18.47 -16.33 15.14
C LYS A 82 -18.89 -17.78 15.24
N SER A 83 -17.94 -18.66 15.59
CA SER A 83 -18.22 -20.03 15.98
C SER A 83 -18.97 -20.10 17.31
N ALA A 84 -19.81 -21.09 17.49
CA ALA A 84 -20.55 -21.32 18.73
C ALA A 84 -19.65 -21.49 19.96
N ASP A 85 -18.46 -22.08 19.78
CA ASP A 85 -17.45 -22.31 20.84
C ASP A 85 -16.39 -21.20 20.91
N GLY A 86 -16.48 -20.18 20.05
CA GLY A 86 -15.50 -19.08 19.97
C GLY A 86 -14.16 -19.46 19.33
N SER A 87 -14.04 -20.65 18.76
CA SER A 87 -12.83 -21.11 18.08
C SER A 87 -12.64 -20.42 16.72
N THR A 88 -11.41 -20.46 16.21
CA THR A 88 -11.08 -20.13 14.83
C THR A 88 -11.10 -21.38 13.97
N PHE A 89 -11.23 -21.23 12.65
CA PHE A 89 -11.21 -22.37 11.73
C PHE A 89 -9.92 -23.18 11.83
N ASP A 90 -10.07 -24.50 11.84
CA ASP A 90 -8.93 -25.39 11.67
C ASP A 90 -8.25 -25.20 10.31
N LYS A 91 -6.91 -25.32 10.30
CA LYS A 91 -6.10 -25.15 9.08
C LYS A 91 -6.46 -26.16 7.98
N GLN A 92 -6.92 -27.38 8.36
CA GLN A 92 -7.33 -28.39 7.39
C GLN A 92 -8.67 -28.03 6.76
N ALA A 93 -9.63 -27.55 7.56
CA ALA A 93 -10.92 -27.07 7.06
C ALA A 93 -10.75 -25.91 6.08
N VAL A 94 -9.91 -24.94 6.42
CA VAL A 94 -9.57 -23.81 5.52
C VAL A 94 -8.93 -24.30 4.21
N LYS A 95 -7.97 -25.21 4.27
CA LYS A 95 -7.35 -25.80 3.07
C LYS A 95 -8.35 -26.58 2.22
N GLY A 96 -9.27 -27.31 2.88
CA GLY A 96 -10.38 -28.01 2.22
C GLY A 96 -11.28 -27.04 1.46
N PHE A 97 -11.71 -25.97 2.12
CA PHE A 97 -12.52 -24.91 1.51
C PHE A 97 -11.80 -24.24 0.34
N GLN A 98 -10.53 -23.88 0.47
CA GLN A 98 -9.77 -23.27 -0.63
C GLN A 98 -9.60 -24.21 -1.84
N LYS A 99 -9.56 -25.52 -1.61
CA LYS A 99 -9.48 -26.53 -2.68
C LYS A 99 -10.84 -26.87 -3.30
N SER A 100 -11.95 -26.60 -2.60
CA SER A 100 -13.31 -26.90 -3.09
C SER A 100 -13.68 -26.10 -4.33
N SER A 101 -13.12 -24.89 -4.51
CA SER A 101 -13.30 -24.08 -5.72
C SER A 101 -11.97 -23.54 -6.23
N LYS A 102 -11.69 -23.80 -7.52
CA LYS A 102 -10.52 -23.21 -8.21
C LYS A 102 -10.59 -21.68 -8.34
N LYS A 103 -11.73 -21.08 -8.06
CA LYS A 103 -12.00 -19.64 -8.16
C LYS A 103 -11.61 -18.90 -6.89
N ILE A 104 -11.50 -19.58 -5.74
CA ILE A 104 -11.02 -19.02 -4.48
C ILE A 104 -9.50 -18.90 -4.53
N ALA A 105 -8.98 -17.71 -4.24
CA ALA A 105 -7.55 -17.44 -4.17
C ALA A 105 -7.02 -17.61 -2.75
N SER A 106 -7.74 -17.06 -1.74
CA SER A 106 -7.36 -17.17 -0.34
C SER A 106 -8.58 -17.05 0.58
N PHE A 107 -8.44 -17.63 1.77
CA PHE A 107 -9.37 -17.47 2.88
C PHE A 107 -8.57 -16.99 4.10
N GLY A 108 -9.06 -15.98 4.77
CA GLY A 108 -8.46 -15.44 5.99
C GLY A 108 -9.53 -15.21 7.04
N GLN A 109 -9.19 -15.53 8.29
CA GLN A 109 -9.97 -15.13 9.45
C GLN A 109 -9.08 -14.37 10.41
N LYS A 110 -9.53 -13.19 10.84
CA LYS A 110 -8.88 -12.40 11.89
C LYS A 110 -9.94 -12.01 12.90
N ASN A 111 -9.92 -12.66 14.04
CA ASN A 111 -11.00 -12.57 15.04
C ASN A 111 -12.35 -12.97 14.41
N LEU A 112 -13.29 -12.04 14.34
CA LEU A 112 -14.63 -12.20 13.77
C LEU A 112 -14.71 -11.86 12.28
N ASP A 113 -13.72 -11.14 11.77
CA ASP A 113 -13.60 -10.73 10.36
C ASP A 113 -13.16 -11.92 9.51
N ILE A 114 -13.96 -12.28 8.54
CA ILE A 114 -13.71 -13.36 7.58
C ILE A 114 -13.63 -12.76 6.19
N ARG A 115 -12.52 -13.02 5.50
CA ARG A 115 -12.24 -12.53 4.14
C ARG A 115 -11.97 -13.69 3.18
N VAL A 116 -12.68 -13.69 2.07
CA VAL A 116 -12.48 -14.65 0.98
C VAL A 116 -12.08 -13.87 -0.27
N SER A 117 -10.84 -14.04 -0.70
CA SER A 117 -10.35 -13.40 -1.94
C SER A 117 -10.60 -14.32 -3.12
N LEU A 118 -11.13 -13.76 -4.19
CA LEU A 118 -11.41 -14.48 -5.44
C LEU A 118 -10.31 -14.19 -6.47
N LYS A 119 -10.06 -15.15 -7.35
CA LYS A 119 -9.17 -14.93 -8.49
C LYS A 119 -9.77 -13.93 -9.47
N ALA A 120 -8.94 -13.08 -10.05
CA ALA A 120 -9.38 -12.11 -11.04
C ALA A 120 -10.08 -12.79 -12.23
N GLN A 121 -11.21 -12.23 -12.64
CA GLN A 121 -11.99 -12.68 -13.78
C GLN A 121 -11.78 -11.76 -14.98
N SER A 122 -12.09 -12.26 -16.18
CA SER A 122 -11.84 -11.53 -17.43
C SER A 122 -12.95 -10.54 -17.80
N ASN A 123 -14.17 -10.75 -17.31
CA ASN A 123 -15.34 -9.92 -17.60
C ASN A 123 -16.38 -9.98 -16.47
N ALA A 124 -17.41 -9.13 -16.58
CA ALA A 124 -18.48 -9.00 -15.59
C ALA A 124 -19.31 -10.27 -15.42
N GLU A 125 -19.62 -10.97 -16.50
CA GLU A 125 -20.42 -12.18 -16.47
C GLU A 125 -19.74 -13.31 -15.69
N LYS A 126 -18.47 -13.58 -16.02
CA LYS A 126 -17.66 -14.56 -15.25
C LYS A 126 -17.45 -14.13 -13.80
N CYS A 127 -17.34 -12.82 -13.54
CA CYS A 127 -17.25 -12.28 -12.19
C CYS A 127 -18.54 -12.55 -11.41
N LYS A 128 -19.69 -12.27 -12.00
CA LYS A 128 -21.02 -12.56 -11.44
C LYS A 128 -21.17 -14.04 -11.05
N ASP A 129 -20.86 -14.95 -11.99
CA ASP A 129 -21.00 -16.40 -11.76
C ASP A 129 -20.02 -16.88 -10.67
N THR A 130 -18.77 -16.37 -10.70
CA THR A 130 -17.77 -16.67 -9.69
C THR A 130 -18.19 -16.16 -8.32
N LEU A 131 -18.78 -14.98 -8.25
CA LEU A 131 -19.24 -14.37 -7.01
C LEU A 131 -20.41 -15.14 -6.42
N ASN A 132 -21.40 -15.54 -7.24
CA ASN A 132 -22.51 -16.38 -6.80
C ASN A 132 -22.06 -17.71 -6.21
N GLU A 133 -21.15 -18.41 -6.92
CA GLU A 133 -20.57 -19.66 -6.46
C GLU A 133 -19.80 -19.47 -5.13
N ALA A 134 -19.02 -18.40 -5.03
CA ALA A 134 -18.21 -18.12 -3.85
C ALA A 134 -19.08 -17.73 -2.63
N LEU A 135 -20.14 -16.93 -2.84
CA LEU A 135 -21.10 -16.60 -1.78
C LEU A 135 -21.77 -17.87 -1.23
N ALA A 136 -22.32 -18.72 -2.11
CA ALA A 136 -22.96 -19.97 -1.71
C ALA A 136 -21.98 -20.94 -1.03
N ALA A 137 -20.75 -21.08 -1.55
CA ALA A 137 -19.72 -21.89 -0.94
C ALA A 137 -19.31 -21.38 0.45
N THR A 138 -19.17 -20.05 0.59
CA THR A 138 -18.80 -19.42 1.86
C THR A 138 -19.88 -19.61 2.91
N THR A 139 -21.16 -19.34 2.59
CA THR A 139 -22.28 -19.52 3.53
C THR A 139 -22.43 -20.96 3.96
N THR A 140 -22.31 -21.91 3.02
CA THR A 140 -22.31 -23.37 3.33
C THR A 140 -21.16 -23.73 4.24
N PHE A 141 -19.94 -23.26 3.97
CA PHE A 141 -18.76 -23.53 4.78
C PHE A 141 -18.91 -22.98 6.21
N LEU A 142 -19.43 -21.76 6.36
CA LEU A 142 -19.69 -21.13 7.65
C LEU A 142 -20.71 -21.96 8.46
N ARG A 143 -21.84 -22.32 7.86
CA ARG A 143 -22.87 -23.11 8.51
C ARG A 143 -22.41 -24.52 8.91
N THR A 144 -21.70 -25.19 8.01
CA THR A 144 -21.16 -26.56 8.29
C THR A 144 -20.20 -26.55 9.47
N ASN A 145 -19.49 -25.44 9.72
CA ASN A 145 -18.59 -25.28 10.85
C ASN A 145 -19.24 -24.57 12.06
N SER A 146 -20.58 -24.50 12.09
CA SER A 146 -21.35 -23.92 13.21
C SER A 146 -21.04 -22.42 13.47
N TYR A 147 -20.73 -21.66 12.42
CA TYR A 147 -20.58 -20.22 12.49
C TYR A 147 -21.93 -19.54 12.29
N SER A 148 -22.16 -18.47 13.06
CA SER A 148 -23.32 -17.58 12.94
C SER A 148 -22.88 -16.16 12.68
N PRO A 149 -23.70 -15.33 11.98
CA PRO A 149 -23.42 -13.94 11.75
C PRO A 149 -23.31 -13.17 13.06
N CYS A 150 -22.45 -12.17 13.13
CA CYS A 150 -22.27 -11.39 14.34
C CYS A 150 -21.74 -9.97 14.03
N CYS A 151 -21.77 -9.11 15.04
CA CYS A 151 -21.08 -7.82 14.98
C CYS A 151 -19.56 -8.01 15.06
N ASP A 152 -18.79 -7.37 14.16
CA ASP A 152 -17.32 -7.45 14.11
C ASP A 152 -16.61 -7.04 15.41
N LEU A 153 -17.25 -6.20 16.24
CA LEU A 153 -16.64 -5.70 17.47
C LEU A 153 -17.05 -6.46 18.73
N CYS A 154 -18.36 -6.66 18.94
CA CYS A 154 -18.83 -7.28 20.19
C CYS A 154 -19.12 -8.79 20.04
N GLY A 155 -19.18 -9.31 18.81
CA GLY A 155 -19.47 -10.70 18.54
C GLY A 155 -20.93 -11.13 18.88
N GLN A 156 -21.81 -10.18 19.14
CA GLN A 156 -23.23 -10.50 19.39
C GLN A 156 -23.92 -10.81 18.06
N ASN A 157 -24.79 -11.83 18.09
CA ASN A 157 -25.64 -12.17 16.96
C ASN A 157 -26.90 -11.29 16.99
N VAL A 158 -26.77 -10.12 16.38
CA VAL A 158 -27.80 -9.07 16.27
C VAL A 158 -27.72 -8.47 14.87
N GLU A 159 -28.82 -7.80 14.47
CA GLU A 159 -28.84 -7.08 13.21
C GLU A 159 -27.65 -6.11 13.11
N THR A 160 -26.93 -6.15 11.99
CA THR A 160 -25.75 -5.32 11.75
C THR A 160 -25.94 -4.45 10.50
N GLY A 161 -25.32 -3.28 10.51
CA GLY A 161 -25.16 -2.46 9.31
C GLY A 161 -23.75 -2.63 8.74
N ALA A 162 -23.61 -2.39 7.45
CA ALA A 162 -22.34 -2.37 6.78
C ALA A 162 -21.72 -0.97 6.85
N PHE A 163 -20.45 -0.89 7.22
CA PHE A 163 -19.71 0.37 7.42
C PHE A 163 -18.34 0.32 6.79
N ARG A 164 -17.85 1.49 6.34
CA ARG A 164 -16.47 1.70 5.93
C ARG A 164 -15.80 2.73 6.83
N MET A 165 -14.59 2.42 7.32
CA MET A 165 -13.78 3.32 8.14
C MET A 165 -12.30 3.12 7.81
N GLY A 166 -11.59 4.20 7.46
CA GLY A 166 -10.15 4.17 7.21
C GLY A 166 -9.69 3.18 6.13
N GLY A 167 -10.57 2.87 5.16
CA GLY A 167 -10.31 1.89 4.11
C GLY A 167 -10.62 0.43 4.48
N GLU A 168 -11.00 0.15 5.73
CA GLU A 168 -11.47 -1.14 6.21
C GLU A 168 -13.00 -1.18 6.27
N TYR A 169 -13.55 -2.41 6.23
CA TYR A 169 -14.99 -2.65 6.25
C TYR A 169 -15.40 -3.36 7.52
N TYR A 170 -16.60 -3.09 8.00
CA TYR A 170 -17.13 -3.62 9.26
C TYR A 170 -18.64 -3.89 9.16
N HIS A 171 -19.08 -4.95 9.83
CA HIS A 171 -20.47 -5.19 10.16
C HIS A 171 -20.69 -4.83 11.63
N LEU A 172 -21.40 -3.73 11.91
CA LEU A 172 -21.56 -3.19 13.26
C LEU A 172 -23.02 -3.19 13.70
N CYS A 173 -23.26 -3.60 14.93
CA CYS A 173 -24.53 -3.37 15.59
C CYS A 173 -24.67 -1.88 15.99
N PRO A 174 -25.92 -1.39 16.26
CA PRO A 174 -26.14 0.02 16.58
C PRO A 174 -25.32 0.54 17.79
N ASP A 175 -25.14 -0.27 18.80
CA ASP A 175 -24.37 0.10 19.99
C ASP A 175 -22.87 0.26 19.68
N CYS A 176 -22.33 -0.68 18.90
CA CYS A 176 -20.94 -0.62 18.47
C CYS A 176 -20.69 0.50 17.45
N GLU A 177 -21.64 0.82 16.59
CA GLU A 177 -21.59 2.00 15.72
C GLU A 177 -21.49 3.28 16.56
N THR A 178 -22.40 3.45 17.53
CA THR A 178 -22.44 4.64 18.40
C THR A 178 -21.12 4.80 19.17
N LYS A 179 -20.65 3.71 19.79
CA LYS A 179 -19.37 3.70 20.50
C LYS A 179 -18.21 4.07 19.58
N MET A 180 -18.11 3.46 18.41
CA MET A 180 -17.06 3.72 17.46
C MET A 180 -17.06 5.17 16.96
N ARG A 181 -18.25 5.75 16.69
CA ARG A 181 -18.39 7.17 16.33
C ARG A 181 -17.90 8.10 17.44
N SER A 182 -18.24 7.81 18.69
CA SER A 182 -17.80 8.60 19.85
C SER A 182 -16.27 8.50 20.03
N ASP A 183 -15.70 7.31 19.93
CA ASP A 183 -14.25 7.08 20.06
C ASP A 183 -13.46 7.83 18.97
N ILE A 184 -13.98 7.83 17.73
CA ILE A 184 -13.37 8.57 16.63
C ILE A 184 -13.48 10.08 16.86
N ALA A 185 -14.64 10.57 17.29
CA ALA A 185 -14.81 12.00 17.59
C ALA A 185 -13.81 12.45 18.66
N MET A 186 -13.66 11.69 19.75
CA MET A 186 -12.67 11.97 20.80
C MET A 186 -11.23 11.95 20.27
N LYS A 187 -10.85 10.92 19.49
CA LYS A 187 -9.50 10.84 18.89
C LYS A 187 -9.22 11.99 17.93
N THR A 188 -10.22 12.37 17.13
CA THR A 188 -10.12 13.49 16.18
C THR A 188 -9.94 14.81 16.92
N GLN A 189 -10.68 15.02 18.02
CA GLN A 189 -10.56 16.21 18.86
C GLN A 189 -9.19 16.26 19.55
N GLN A 190 -8.71 15.14 20.10
CA GLN A 190 -7.36 15.06 20.68
C GLN A 190 -6.26 15.34 19.65
N LYS A 191 -6.39 14.77 18.43
CA LYS A 191 -5.47 15.06 17.32
C LYS A 191 -5.53 16.54 16.90
N ALA A 192 -6.71 17.17 16.94
CA ALA A 192 -6.87 18.58 16.61
C ALA A 192 -6.16 19.48 17.64
N GLN A 193 -6.20 19.14 18.91
CA GLN A 193 -5.57 19.90 20.00
C GLN A 193 -4.05 19.77 20.06
N LYS A 194 -3.47 18.68 19.53
CA LYS A 194 -1.99 18.55 19.47
C LYS A 194 -1.39 19.67 18.61
N LYS A 195 -0.46 20.42 19.17
CA LYS A 195 0.34 21.41 18.41
C LYS A 195 1.39 20.67 17.58
N GLU A 196 1.60 21.15 16.35
CA GLU A 196 2.69 20.65 15.51
C GLU A 196 4.03 21.18 16.02
N ASN A 197 4.98 20.29 16.27
CA ASN A 197 6.36 20.66 16.55
C ASN A 197 7.18 20.55 15.25
N ILE A 198 7.30 21.67 14.54
CA ILE A 198 8.01 21.71 13.25
C ILE A 198 9.49 21.32 13.43
N VAL A 199 10.14 21.80 14.50
CA VAL A 199 11.56 21.50 14.76
C VAL A 199 11.75 20.01 15.02
N GLY A 200 10.93 19.42 15.90
CA GLY A 200 10.92 17.98 16.11
C GLY A 200 10.63 17.21 14.81
N GLY A 201 9.69 17.68 14.00
CA GLY A 201 9.36 17.10 12.70
C GLY A 201 10.55 17.10 11.73
N ILE A 202 11.29 18.19 11.63
CA ILE A 202 12.50 18.29 10.79
C ILE A 202 13.56 17.28 11.27
N VAL A 203 13.84 17.24 12.58
CA VAL A 203 14.80 16.26 13.14
C VAL A 203 14.35 14.83 12.85
N GLY A 204 13.08 14.53 13.06
CA GLY A 204 12.52 13.22 12.75
C GLY A 204 12.61 12.84 11.26
N ALA A 205 12.33 13.79 10.37
CA ALA A 205 12.46 13.60 8.93
C ALA A 205 13.93 13.36 8.51
N LEU A 206 14.88 14.09 9.11
CA LEU A 206 16.31 13.87 8.87
C LEU A 206 16.77 12.49 9.34
N LEU A 207 16.37 12.06 10.54
CA LEU A 207 16.66 10.71 11.02
C LEU A 207 16.04 9.63 10.12
N GLY A 208 14.78 9.82 9.71
CA GLY A 208 14.11 8.95 8.76
C GLY A 208 14.80 8.92 7.39
N SER A 209 15.33 10.06 6.93
CA SER A 209 16.04 10.16 5.65
C SER A 209 17.38 9.44 5.65
N LEU A 210 18.07 9.35 6.78
CA LEU A 210 19.29 8.52 6.91
C LEU A 210 19.00 7.04 6.69
N LEU A 211 17.90 6.52 7.24
CA LEU A 211 17.45 5.15 6.98
C LEU A 211 17.05 4.95 5.51
N GLY A 212 16.38 5.95 4.94
CA GLY A 212 16.05 5.97 3.51
C GLY A 212 17.28 5.97 2.62
N MET A 213 18.30 6.81 2.92
CA MET A 213 19.58 6.85 2.23
C MET A 213 20.30 5.51 2.28
N LEU A 214 20.36 4.88 3.45
CA LEU A 214 20.98 3.56 3.60
C LEU A 214 20.29 2.51 2.70
N SER A 215 18.95 2.55 2.60
CA SER A 215 18.22 1.66 1.70
C SER A 215 18.54 1.91 0.22
N VAL A 216 18.71 3.18 -0.19
CA VAL A 216 19.15 3.54 -1.56
C VAL A 216 20.50 2.93 -1.85
N LEU A 217 21.49 3.11 -0.96
CA LEU A 217 22.86 2.60 -1.13
C LEU A 217 22.90 1.06 -1.22
N ILE A 218 22.17 0.36 -0.33
CA ILE A 218 22.11 -1.11 -0.35
C ILE A 218 21.48 -1.61 -1.65
N LEU A 219 20.37 -1.02 -2.08
CA LEU A 219 19.67 -1.44 -3.30
C LEU A 219 20.48 -1.12 -4.57
N SER A 220 21.20 0.02 -4.59
CA SER A 220 22.09 0.40 -5.69
C SER A 220 23.22 -0.64 -5.85
N GLN A 221 23.87 -1.04 -4.76
CA GLN A 221 24.97 -2.03 -4.78
C GLN A 221 24.48 -3.45 -5.17
N LEU A 222 23.21 -3.77 -4.91
CA LEU A 222 22.60 -5.04 -5.30
C LEU A 222 22.07 -5.04 -6.75
N GLY A 223 22.15 -3.92 -7.47
CA GLY A 223 21.63 -3.79 -8.83
C GLY A 223 20.10 -3.86 -8.93
N TYR A 224 19.39 -3.68 -7.82
CA TYR A 224 17.92 -3.74 -7.77
C TYR A 224 17.25 -2.39 -8.03
N VAL A 225 16.00 -2.47 -8.50
CA VAL A 225 15.21 -1.35 -9.01
C VAL A 225 15.07 -0.21 -8.01
N ALA A 226 15.60 0.95 -8.38
CA ALA A 226 15.61 2.18 -7.58
C ALA A 226 14.19 2.71 -7.18
N ALA A 227 13.11 2.25 -7.85
CA ALA A 227 11.75 2.65 -7.49
C ALA A 227 11.33 2.22 -6.07
N LEU A 228 11.82 1.06 -5.59
CA LEU A 228 11.54 0.58 -4.24
C LEU A 228 12.22 1.48 -3.19
N SER A 229 13.43 1.95 -3.45
CA SER A 229 14.16 2.86 -2.55
C SER A 229 13.42 4.18 -2.35
N GLY A 230 12.77 4.72 -3.40
CA GLY A 230 11.93 5.91 -3.31
C GLY A 230 10.72 5.74 -2.39
N VAL A 231 10.07 4.58 -2.42
CA VAL A 231 8.98 4.27 -1.48
C VAL A 231 9.48 4.21 -0.05
N ILE A 232 10.60 3.50 0.20
CA ILE A 232 11.19 3.38 1.54
C ILE A 232 11.61 4.75 2.06
N MET A 233 12.30 5.56 1.24
CA MET A 233 12.69 6.93 1.57
C MET A 233 11.48 7.76 2.00
N ALA A 234 10.39 7.75 1.20
CA ALA A 234 9.19 8.52 1.50
C ALA A 234 8.52 8.07 2.79
N VAL A 235 8.38 6.76 3.01
CA VAL A 235 7.78 6.21 4.23
C VAL A 235 8.61 6.59 5.45
N CYS A 236 9.93 6.42 5.40
CA CYS A 236 10.83 6.72 6.52
C CYS A 236 10.84 8.20 6.86
N VAL A 237 10.91 9.09 5.87
CA VAL A 237 10.92 10.55 6.09
C VAL A 237 9.60 11.04 6.64
N LEU A 238 8.47 10.64 6.04
CA LEU A 238 7.14 11.04 6.50
C LEU A 238 6.81 10.49 7.89
N LYS A 239 7.16 9.22 8.15
CA LYS A 239 6.96 8.60 9.45
C LYS A 239 7.84 9.24 10.51
N GLY A 240 9.11 9.51 10.20
CA GLY A 240 10.04 10.21 11.08
C GLY A 240 9.53 11.61 11.46
N TYR A 241 9.05 12.38 10.46
CA TYR A 241 8.43 13.69 10.72
C TYR A 241 7.23 13.55 11.64
N GLU A 242 6.32 12.62 11.36
CA GLU A 242 5.09 12.43 12.15
C GLU A 242 5.39 12.02 13.60
N MET A 243 6.39 11.18 13.83
CA MET A 243 6.76 10.69 15.17
C MET A 243 7.26 11.81 16.07
N LEU A 244 8.12 12.70 15.58
CA LEU A 244 8.69 13.79 16.39
C LEU A 244 7.96 15.13 16.21
N GLY A 245 7.29 15.35 15.07
CA GLY A 245 6.49 16.54 14.79
C GLY A 245 5.05 16.45 15.30
N GLY A 246 4.57 15.23 15.60
CA GLY A 246 3.24 14.96 16.15
C GLY A 246 2.08 15.06 15.15
N LYS A 247 2.25 15.75 14.04
CA LYS A 247 1.23 15.89 12.96
C LYS A 247 1.87 15.91 11.59
N LEU A 248 1.24 15.21 10.64
CA LEU A 248 1.58 15.31 9.22
C LEU A 248 0.67 16.37 8.57
N THR A 249 1.08 17.63 8.54
CA THR A 249 0.37 18.74 7.88
C THR A 249 0.80 18.89 6.41
N LYS A 250 0.13 19.75 5.64
CA LYS A 250 0.61 20.11 4.30
C LYS A 250 2.04 20.71 4.34
N LYS A 251 2.35 21.50 5.38
CA LYS A 251 3.70 22.06 5.62
C LYS A 251 4.70 20.93 5.88
N ALA A 252 4.35 19.95 6.71
CA ALA A 252 5.16 18.77 6.97
C ALA A 252 5.52 18.01 5.68
N VAL A 253 4.55 17.84 4.78
CA VAL A 253 4.78 17.16 3.48
C VAL A 253 5.77 17.95 2.61
N VAL A 254 5.65 19.28 2.55
CA VAL A 254 6.59 20.13 1.78
C VAL A 254 7.99 20.04 2.38
N ILE A 255 8.13 20.17 3.71
CA ILE A 255 9.42 20.04 4.39
C ILE A 255 10.04 18.66 4.15
N SER A 256 9.24 17.60 4.27
CA SER A 256 9.69 16.24 4.00
C SER A 256 10.15 16.07 2.53
N ALA A 257 9.44 16.67 1.58
CA ALA A 257 9.83 16.64 0.16
C ALA A 257 11.18 17.31 -0.08
N VAL A 258 11.42 18.48 0.54
CA VAL A 258 12.73 19.17 0.46
C VAL A 258 13.83 18.31 1.05
N ILE A 259 13.60 17.70 2.21
CA ILE A 259 14.57 16.80 2.85
C ILE A 259 14.86 15.58 1.95
N MET A 260 13.83 14.98 1.35
CA MET A 260 14.01 13.87 0.41
C MET A 260 14.88 14.27 -0.79
N ILE A 261 14.65 15.44 -1.38
CA ILE A 261 15.45 15.94 -2.51
C ILE A 261 16.92 16.12 -2.11
N LEU A 262 17.19 16.76 -0.98
CA LEU A 262 18.55 16.95 -0.49
C LEU A 262 19.24 15.63 -0.18
N MET A 263 18.56 14.72 0.48
CA MET A 263 19.14 13.43 0.86
C MET A 263 19.36 12.50 -0.32
N THR A 264 18.55 12.58 -1.37
CA THR A 264 18.78 11.86 -2.63
C THR A 264 20.08 12.34 -3.29
N TYR A 265 20.33 13.65 -3.32
CA TYR A 265 21.59 14.20 -3.83
C TYR A 265 22.81 13.70 -3.02
N PHE A 266 22.70 13.70 -1.69
CA PHE A 266 23.77 13.15 -0.85
C PHE A 266 23.96 11.64 -1.05
N ALA A 267 22.87 10.88 -1.21
CA ALA A 267 22.95 9.44 -1.48
C ALA A 267 23.68 9.15 -2.79
N ASP A 268 23.34 9.87 -3.87
CA ASP A 268 24.00 9.75 -5.17
C ASP A 268 25.51 10.03 -5.08
N ARG A 269 25.90 11.09 -4.39
CA ARG A 269 27.31 11.41 -4.19
C ARG A 269 28.07 10.35 -3.38
N VAL A 270 27.43 9.76 -2.37
CA VAL A 270 28.04 8.66 -1.60
C VAL A 270 28.16 7.42 -2.46
N ASP A 271 27.18 7.11 -3.29
CA ASP A 271 27.24 5.98 -4.24
C ASP A 271 28.41 6.13 -5.23
N TRP A 272 28.58 7.33 -5.81
CA TRP A 272 29.76 7.63 -6.64
C TRP A 272 31.09 7.55 -5.89
N ALA A 273 31.12 7.96 -4.63
CA ALA A 273 32.30 7.81 -3.78
C ALA A 273 32.67 6.33 -3.56
N ILE A 274 31.67 5.47 -3.35
CA ILE A 274 31.85 4.01 -3.23
C ILE A 274 32.36 3.43 -4.55
N ILE A 275 31.81 3.85 -5.68
CA ILE A 275 32.28 3.43 -7.01
C ILE A 275 33.75 3.85 -7.24
N LEU A 276 34.10 5.11 -6.93
CA LEU A 276 35.46 5.62 -7.08
C LEU A 276 36.43 4.88 -6.16
N PHE A 277 36.00 4.56 -4.94
CA PHE A 277 36.81 3.80 -3.98
C PHE A 277 37.05 2.36 -4.46
N ASN A 278 36.00 1.64 -4.88
CA ASN A 278 36.10 0.21 -5.21
C ASN A 278 36.57 -0.07 -6.65
N GLN A 279 36.16 0.77 -7.62
CA GLN A 279 36.37 0.52 -9.05
C GLN A 279 37.27 1.56 -9.69
N GLY A 280 37.35 2.75 -9.13
CA GLY A 280 38.18 3.86 -9.63
C GLY A 280 39.65 3.85 -9.11
N GLY A 281 40.08 2.78 -8.44
CA GLY A 281 41.42 2.65 -7.89
C GLY A 281 41.67 3.43 -6.60
N GLY A 282 40.62 4.00 -5.98
CA GLY A 282 40.75 4.78 -4.75
C GLY A 282 41.32 3.97 -3.58
N ALA A 283 40.86 2.73 -3.42
CA ALA A 283 41.35 1.82 -2.38
C ALA A 283 42.82 1.43 -2.61
N GLU A 284 43.22 1.17 -3.86
CA GLU A 284 44.58 0.82 -4.22
C GLU A 284 45.55 2.00 -4.03
N ALA A 285 45.07 3.22 -4.24
CA ALA A 285 45.80 4.47 -4.02
C ALA A 285 45.88 4.88 -2.54
N GLY A 286 45.21 4.14 -1.62
CA GLY A 286 45.21 4.40 -0.19
C GLY A 286 44.26 5.50 0.26
N TYR A 287 43.33 5.95 -0.59
CA TYR A 287 42.33 6.94 -0.20
C TYR A 287 41.24 6.31 0.66
N SER A 288 40.74 7.09 1.62
CA SER A 288 39.54 6.74 2.36
C SER A 288 38.27 7.06 1.56
N LEU A 289 37.14 6.46 1.94
CA LEU A 289 35.82 6.74 1.31
C LEU A 289 35.46 8.23 1.37
N PHE A 290 35.80 8.91 2.46
CA PHE A 290 35.55 10.36 2.62
C PHE A 290 36.43 11.20 1.66
N GLU A 291 37.68 10.80 1.44
CA GLU A 291 38.53 11.45 0.45
C GLU A 291 37.99 11.25 -0.97
N CYS A 292 37.56 10.03 -1.31
CA CYS A 292 36.89 9.75 -2.59
C CYS A 292 35.64 10.63 -2.77
N TYR A 293 34.83 10.82 -1.73
CA TYR A 293 33.66 11.74 -1.78
C TYR A 293 34.08 13.20 -2.08
N ARG A 294 35.19 13.67 -1.52
CA ARG A 294 35.71 15.02 -1.78
C ARG A 294 36.37 15.15 -3.17
N LEU A 295 36.89 14.07 -3.70
CA LEU A 295 37.55 14.04 -5.02
C LEU A 295 36.58 13.95 -6.19
N ILE A 296 35.26 13.72 -5.98
CA ILE A 296 34.27 13.63 -7.07
C ILE A 296 34.34 14.84 -8.05
N PRO A 297 34.42 16.11 -7.59
CA PRO A 297 34.53 17.24 -8.54
C PRO A 297 35.81 17.19 -9.38
N ALA A 298 36.92 16.80 -8.79
CA ALA A 298 38.20 16.65 -9.50
C ALA A 298 38.15 15.46 -10.48
N ALA A 299 37.54 14.35 -10.09
CA ALA A 299 37.36 13.18 -10.94
C ALA A 299 36.43 13.48 -12.16
N LEU A 300 35.41 14.33 -11.99
CA LEU A 300 34.60 14.85 -13.09
C LEU A 300 35.41 15.75 -14.01
N SER A 301 36.21 16.67 -13.46
CA SER A 301 37.07 17.57 -14.26
C SER A 301 38.19 16.83 -15.00
N ALA A 302 38.65 15.72 -14.47
CA ALA A 302 39.68 14.86 -15.07
C ALA A 302 39.08 13.79 -16.00
N GLU A 303 37.80 13.82 -16.29
CA GLU A 303 37.04 12.84 -17.11
C GLU A 303 37.20 11.38 -16.61
N ILE A 304 37.60 11.17 -15.35
CA ILE A 304 37.61 9.85 -14.71
C ILE A 304 36.16 9.37 -14.52
N ILE A 305 35.28 10.29 -14.12
CA ILE A 305 33.81 10.07 -14.09
C ILE A 305 33.24 10.84 -15.30
N ASP A 306 32.54 10.12 -16.17
CA ASP A 306 31.85 10.75 -17.31
C ASP A 306 30.70 11.62 -16.81
N MET A 307 30.72 12.92 -17.19
CA MET A 307 29.72 13.91 -16.78
C MET A 307 28.30 13.50 -17.20
N GLY A 308 28.15 12.89 -18.38
CA GLY A 308 26.85 12.43 -18.88
C GLY A 308 26.29 11.30 -18.00
N SER A 309 27.14 10.35 -17.63
CA SER A 309 26.79 9.24 -16.72
C SER A 309 26.45 9.75 -15.32
N TYR A 310 27.20 10.72 -14.79
CA TYR A 310 26.94 11.32 -13.48
C TYR A 310 25.56 12.01 -13.44
N ILE A 311 25.29 12.91 -14.41
CA ILE A 311 24.01 13.63 -14.48
C ILE A 311 22.87 12.65 -14.78
N GLY A 312 23.08 11.72 -15.70
CA GLY A 312 22.09 10.70 -16.07
C GLY A 312 21.66 9.85 -14.88
N ASN A 313 22.62 9.41 -14.05
CA ASN A 313 22.34 8.64 -12.83
C ASN A 313 21.54 9.47 -11.82
N LEU A 314 21.96 10.71 -11.56
CA LEU A 314 21.27 11.62 -10.65
C LEU A 314 19.81 11.88 -11.08
N VAL A 315 19.59 12.17 -12.37
CA VAL A 315 18.24 12.38 -12.93
C VAL A 315 17.40 11.12 -12.78
N LEU A 316 17.99 9.96 -13.06
CA LEU A 316 17.31 8.66 -12.93
C LEU A 316 16.94 8.38 -11.47
N GLN A 317 17.81 8.67 -10.51
CA GLN A 317 17.53 8.52 -9.09
C GLN A 317 16.38 9.43 -8.65
N TYR A 318 16.36 10.72 -9.05
CA TYR A 318 15.25 11.61 -8.75
C TYR A 318 13.93 11.14 -9.37
N LEU A 319 13.96 10.63 -10.60
CA LEU A 319 12.79 10.06 -11.24
C LEU A 319 12.22 8.89 -10.42
N PHE A 320 13.06 7.96 -9.98
CA PHE A 320 12.63 6.82 -9.20
C PHE A 320 12.14 7.22 -7.80
N VAL A 321 12.83 8.17 -7.14
CA VAL A 321 12.36 8.71 -5.87
C VAL A 321 10.99 9.38 -6.03
N ALA A 322 10.77 10.14 -7.10
CA ALA A 322 9.48 10.76 -7.38
C ALA A 322 8.39 9.70 -7.65
N LEU A 323 8.68 8.69 -8.48
CA LEU A 323 7.76 7.59 -8.78
C LEU A 323 7.36 6.78 -7.53
N GLY A 324 8.27 6.62 -6.57
CA GLY A 324 8.00 5.97 -5.30
C GLY A 324 7.34 6.88 -4.27
N ALA A 325 7.83 8.11 -4.14
CA ALA A 325 7.39 9.06 -3.11
C ALA A 325 6.00 9.65 -3.39
N ILE A 326 5.69 10.04 -4.63
CA ILE A 326 4.43 10.70 -4.97
C ILE A 326 3.21 9.83 -4.61
N PRO A 327 3.12 8.56 -5.04
CA PRO A 327 2.01 7.68 -4.64
C PRO A 327 1.93 7.48 -3.12
N THR A 328 3.08 7.37 -2.45
CA THR A 328 3.16 7.20 -0.99
C THR A 328 2.62 8.42 -0.25
N VAL A 329 3.01 9.62 -0.67
CA VAL A 329 2.51 10.89 -0.10
C VAL A 329 1.01 11.03 -0.32
N ILE A 330 0.54 10.79 -1.55
CA ILE A 330 -0.89 10.87 -1.90
C ILE A 330 -1.68 9.84 -1.08
N GLY A 331 -1.20 8.61 -0.98
CA GLY A 331 -1.81 7.54 -0.18
C GLY A 331 -1.95 7.95 1.29
N LYS A 332 -0.87 8.41 1.91
CA LYS A 332 -0.88 8.88 3.30
C LYS A 332 -1.79 10.08 3.53
N MET A 333 -1.85 11.01 2.60
CA MET A 333 -2.76 12.15 2.69
C MET A 333 -4.23 11.72 2.55
N LYS A 334 -4.51 10.72 1.71
CA LYS A 334 -5.84 10.14 1.55
C LYS A 334 -6.27 9.36 2.79
N GLU A 335 -5.42 8.46 3.30
CA GLU A 335 -5.65 7.75 4.55
C GLU A 335 -5.99 8.70 5.69
N LYS A 336 -5.22 9.79 5.83
CA LYS A 336 -5.46 10.79 6.86
C LYS A 336 -6.78 11.55 6.68
N LYS A 337 -7.23 11.76 5.45
CA LYS A 337 -8.52 12.40 5.16
C LYS A 337 -9.68 11.46 5.45
N GLU A 338 -9.49 10.15 5.26
CA GLU A 338 -10.47 9.10 5.54
C GLU A 338 -10.40 8.65 7.01
N GLU A 339 -9.28 8.89 7.71
CA GLU A 339 -9.11 8.60 9.13
C GLU A 339 -10.07 9.47 9.95
N GLY A 340 -11.05 8.85 10.58
CA GLY A 340 -12.04 9.56 11.38
C GLY A 340 -13.40 9.74 10.69
N ILE A 341 -13.61 9.17 9.52
CA ILE A 341 -14.91 9.15 8.86
C ILE A 341 -15.45 7.72 8.88
N ILE A 342 -16.60 7.54 9.54
CA ILE A 342 -17.41 6.32 9.42
C ILE A 342 -18.50 6.60 8.39
N VAL A 343 -18.52 5.83 7.33
CA VAL A 343 -19.55 5.87 6.29
C VAL A 343 -20.39 4.61 6.43
N ARG A 344 -21.70 4.79 6.63
CA ARG A 344 -22.68 3.69 6.51
C ARG A 344 -22.88 3.41 5.02
N LEU A 345 -22.83 2.15 4.65
CA LEU A 345 -23.08 1.70 3.28
C LEU A 345 -24.62 1.51 3.12
N ASN A 346 -25.18 2.08 2.06
CA ASN A 346 -26.64 2.12 1.84
C ASN A 346 -27.05 1.22 0.67
#